data_ecf59874d2cb6a5bb354b3b3fda57cf4
#
_entry.id   ecf59874d2cb6a5bb354b3b3fda57cf4
#
_cell.length_a   1.000
_cell.length_b   1.000
_cell.length_c   1.000
_cell.angle_alpha   90.00
_cell.angle_beta   90.00
_cell.angle_gamma   90.00
#
_symmetry.space_group_name_H-M   'P 1'
#
loop_
_entity.id
_entity.type
_entity.pdbx_description
1 polymer ?
#
loop_
_entity_poly.entity_id
_entity_poly.type
_entity_poly.pdbx_seq_one_letter_code
_entity_poly.pdbx_strand_id
1 'polypeptide(L)'
;ILLPLSQHYRPLTQLPLFYVNNLFTLCTTQNGEITKMMWFLLCVGLLIGGYFIYGTFVEKVFGINEKRQTPAFTQTDGVDYVPMSKGKVYLIQLLNIAGVGPIFGPILGALYGPSAMLWIVIGCIFGGAVHDYFSGMLSVRNGGQSVPNLAGKYLGKSAKHFMNVFAIILLLLVGVVFISAPAGLLGKLTGWDVSIFVAIIFVYYLIATVVPVDKIIGRLYPFFGALLFFMSFGLAFAIMLSSEHTLLPNVQAGDFFQNLNPKDMPLWPALFITIACGAISGFHATQSPLMARCVENEKNGRFVFFGAMIGEGIIALLWCAIALSYFHGVEGLSTGMAGNPANVVYEASTGLLGAVGGFMAILGVIILPITSGDTAFRSARLILAEFFNMPQVALPKRLVLAIPLFVIGGLLTQVDFGVIWRYFGVANQATAVLMLWTASAYLLRHNKLHWITTIPAMFMTTVVITFLLNSATLGAGLPMTLSTIAGTVSTLVITGLLIVKTKGKGEVDSDSELPDEA
;
A
#
# COMPACT_ATOMS: atom_id res chain seq x y z
N ILE A 1 59.18 -40.20 31.30
CA ILE A 1 58.76 -40.47 29.92
C ILE A 1 58.25 -39.16 29.34
N LEU A 2 59.11 -38.55 28.53
CA LEU A 2 58.86 -37.24 27.83
C LEU A 2 58.12 -37.50 26.53
N LEU A 3 57.07 -36.65 26.26
CA LEU A 3 56.54 -36.49 24.94
C LEU A 3 56.57 -34.96 24.57
N PRO A 4 56.99 -34.62 23.34
CA PRO A 4 57.30 -33.26 22.98
C PRO A 4 56.02 -32.48 22.48
N LEU A 5 55.88 -31.22 22.96
CA LEU A 5 55.00 -30.21 22.46
C LEU A 5 55.55 -29.68 21.13
N SER A 6 54.90 -29.98 20.01
CA SER A 6 55.11 -29.26 18.75
C SER A 6 54.01 -28.21 18.56
N GLN A 7 54.43 -26.96 18.67
CA GLN A 7 53.65 -25.76 18.35
C GLN A 7 53.32 -25.73 16.86
N HIS A 8 52.03 -25.55 16.52
CA HIS A 8 51.60 -25.05 15.21
C HIS A 8 51.04 -23.64 15.36
N TYR A 9 51.91 -22.66 15.23
CA TYR A 9 51.53 -21.29 14.89
C TYR A 9 50.97 -21.28 13.48
N ARG A 10 49.68 -20.97 13.30
CA ARG A 10 49.12 -20.56 12.01
C ARG A 10 49.15 -19.02 11.92
N PRO A 11 49.71 -18.44 10.86
CA PRO A 11 49.77 -16.99 10.69
C PRO A 11 48.37 -16.43 10.40
N LEU A 12 48.05 -15.34 11.08
CA LEU A 12 46.76 -14.59 11.03
C LEU A 12 46.42 -13.95 9.67
N THR A 13 47.24 -14.16 8.65
CA THR A 13 47.06 -13.55 7.30
C THR A 13 46.19 -14.38 6.34
N GLN A 14 45.68 -15.56 6.74
CA GLN A 14 44.86 -16.41 5.85
C GLN A 14 43.35 -16.41 6.19
N LEU A 15 42.90 -15.76 7.26
CA LEU A 15 41.50 -15.73 7.67
C LEU A 15 40.57 -14.99 6.71
N PRO A 16 40.92 -13.84 6.07
CA PRO A 16 40.00 -13.17 5.19
C PRO A 16 39.76 -13.86 3.84
N LEU A 17 40.78 -14.57 3.31
CA LEU A 17 40.66 -15.29 2.02
C LEU A 17 39.81 -16.58 2.13
N PHE A 18 39.85 -17.26 3.26
CA PHE A 18 39.06 -18.48 3.47
C PHE A 18 37.57 -18.19 3.60
N TYR A 19 37.20 -17.08 4.25
CA TYR A 19 35.79 -16.62 4.32
C TYR A 19 35.29 -16.06 3.00
N VAL A 20 36.12 -15.30 2.27
CA VAL A 20 35.77 -14.79 0.94
C VAL A 20 35.68 -15.94 -0.07
N ASN A 21 36.57 -16.90 -0.07
CA ASN A 21 36.49 -18.09 -0.92
C ASN A 21 35.29 -18.99 -0.56
N ASN A 22 34.95 -19.16 0.71
CA ASN A 22 33.74 -19.89 1.09
C ASN A 22 32.45 -19.13 0.74
N LEU A 23 32.42 -17.82 0.83
CA LEU A 23 31.30 -17.01 0.27
C LEU A 23 31.23 -17.16 -1.26
N PHE A 24 32.37 -17.12 -1.94
CA PHE A 24 32.41 -17.32 -3.41
C PHE A 24 32.08 -18.77 -3.80
N THR A 25 32.53 -19.77 -3.02
CA THR A 25 32.23 -21.19 -3.26
C THR A 25 30.76 -21.52 -2.93
N LEU A 26 30.19 -20.92 -1.90
CA LEU A 26 28.73 -20.92 -1.67
C LEU A 26 27.95 -20.25 -2.82
N CYS A 27 28.54 -19.22 -3.45
CA CYS A 27 27.98 -18.59 -4.63
C CYS A 27 28.16 -19.37 -5.94
N THR A 28 29.13 -20.27 -6.05
CA THR A 28 29.49 -20.96 -7.31
C THR A 28 29.07 -22.43 -7.38
N THR A 29 28.62 -23.05 -6.28
CA THR A 29 28.31 -24.48 -6.24
C THR A 29 26.94 -24.90 -6.73
N GLN A 30 26.05 -23.94 -7.07
CA GLN A 30 24.77 -24.28 -7.70
C GLN A 30 24.37 -23.19 -8.72
N ASN A 31 24.71 -23.36 -9.98
CA ASN A 31 24.34 -22.48 -11.10
C ASN A 31 22.83 -22.20 -11.23
N GLY A 32 21.97 -22.89 -10.47
CA GLY A 32 20.52 -22.63 -10.40
C GLY A 32 20.08 -21.76 -9.24
N GLU A 33 20.77 -21.71 -8.10
CA GLU A 33 20.31 -20.99 -6.90
C GLU A 33 20.64 -19.50 -6.92
N ILE A 34 21.76 -19.10 -7.49
CA ILE A 34 22.10 -17.68 -7.67
C ILE A 34 21.09 -17.02 -8.61
N THR A 35 20.69 -17.70 -9.67
CA THR A 35 19.71 -17.20 -10.63
C THR A 35 18.35 -16.98 -9.97
N LYS A 36 17.96 -17.82 -9.02
CA LYS A 36 16.66 -17.78 -8.31
C LYS A 36 16.54 -16.56 -7.39
N MET A 37 17.56 -16.31 -6.56
CA MET A 37 17.58 -15.14 -5.66
C MET A 37 17.76 -13.82 -6.43
N MET A 38 18.42 -13.87 -7.59
CA MET A 38 18.73 -12.70 -8.41
C MET A 38 17.47 -11.93 -8.83
N TRP A 39 16.38 -12.60 -9.22
CA TRP A 39 15.14 -11.95 -9.63
C TRP A 39 14.49 -11.14 -8.50
N PHE A 40 14.43 -11.71 -7.29
CA PHE A 40 13.91 -11.02 -6.12
C PHE A 40 14.76 -9.79 -5.78
N LEU A 41 16.08 -9.95 -5.70
CA LEU A 41 17.00 -8.86 -5.41
C LEU A 41 17.00 -7.78 -6.48
N LEU A 42 16.87 -8.17 -7.75
CA LEU A 42 16.70 -7.23 -8.85
C LEU A 42 15.41 -6.39 -8.68
N CYS A 43 14.28 -7.02 -8.36
CA CYS A 43 13.02 -6.32 -8.12
C CYS A 43 13.11 -5.36 -6.93
N VAL A 44 13.73 -5.77 -5.82
CA VAL A 44 13.98 -4.88 -4.66
C VAL A 44 14.92 -3.73 -5.06
N GLY A 45 15.98 -4.03 -5.79
CA GLY A 45 16.92 -3.02 -6.30
C GLY A 45 16.25 -1.99 -7.21
N LEU A 46 15.30 -2.43 -8.07
CA LEU A 46 14.50 -1.54 -8.93
C LEU A 46 13.58 -0.64 -8.10
N LEU A 47 12.92 -1.15 -7.05
CA LEU A 47 12.09 -0.33 -6.16
C LEU A 47 12.92 0.74 -5.45
N ILE A 48 14.08 0.36 -4.88
CA ILE A 48 14.99 1.29 -4.21
C ILE A 48 15.56 2.30 -5.23
N GLY A 49 15.98 1.85 -6.40
CA GLY A 49 16.43 2.71 -7.50
C GLY A 49 15.34 3.69 -7.96
N GLY A 50 14.09 3.22 -8.02
CA GLY A 50 12.91 4.02 -8.30
C GLY A 50 12.72 5.18 -7.31
N TYR A 51 12.96 4.94 -6.02
CA TYR A 51 12.93 6.00 -5.01
C TYR A 51 13.98 7.11 -5.27
N PHE A 52 15.21 6.70 -5.53
CA PHE A 52 16.30 7.66 -5.69
C PHE A 52 16.28 8.38 -7.04
N ILE A 53 15.96 7.68 -8.12
CA ILE A 53 16.00 8.22 -9.48
C ILE A 53 14.66 8.85 -9.83
N TYR A 54 13.61 8.06 -9.90
CA TYR A 54 12.30 8.51 -10.37
C TYR A 54 11.59 9.38 -9.33
N GLY A 55 11.70 9.06 -8.04
CA GLY A 55 11.16 9.88 -6.96
C GLY A 55 11.77 11.28 -6.91
N THR A 56 13.09 11.41 -7.15
CA THR A 56 13.76 12.73 -7.26
C THR A 56 13.27 13.49 -8.49
N PHE A 57 13.04 12.82 -9.60
CA PHE A 57 12.47 13.43 -10.81
C PHE A 57 11.04 13.93 -10.56
N VAL A 58 10.17 13.13 -9.93
CA VAL A 58 8.78 13.50 -9.58
C VAL A 58 8.76 14.72 -8.65
N GLU A 59 9.63 14.74 -7.63
CA GLU A 59 9.78 15.89 -6.71
C GLU A 59 10.20 17.17 -7.44
N LYS A 60 11.14 17.07 -8.39
CA LYS A 60 11.55 18.22 -9.24
C LYS A 60 10.41 18.72 -10.14
N VAL A 61 9.62 17.81 -10.72
CA VAL A 61 8.44 18.19 -11.53
C VAL A 61 7.39 18.89 -10.67
N PHE A 62 7.16 18.40 -9.44
CA PHE A 62 6.26 19.06 -8.50
C PHE A 62 6.77 20.46 -8.12
N GLY A 63 8.07 20.62 -7.86
CA GLY A 63 8.71 21.87 -7.47
C GLY A 63 8.34 22.25 -6.04
N ILE A 64 9.03 21.65 -5.07
CA ILE A 64 8.85 21.92 -3.64
C ILE A 64 9.33 23.34 -3.28
N ASN A 65 8.70 23.93 -2.25
CA ASN A 65 9.14 25.19 -1.65
C ASN A 65 9.42 24.96 -0.15
N GLU A 66 10.69 24.93 0.22
CA GLU A 66 11.11 24.69 1.60
C GLU A 66 10.76 25.84 2.57
N LYS A 67 10.49 27.03 2.06
CA LYS A 67 10.11 28.19 2.87
C LYS A 67 8.61 28.25 3.18
N ARG A 68 7.80 27.49 2.43
CA ARG A 68 6.34 27.48 2.63
C ARG A 68 6.01 26.82 3.95
N GLN A 69 5.25 27.52 4.80
CA GLN A 69 4.69 26.95 6.01
C GLN A 69 3.64 25.89 5.68
N THR A 70 3.72 24.76 6.36
CA THR A 70 2.78 23.65 6.17
C THR A 70 1.55 23.78 7.08
N PRO A 71 0.46 23.07 6.76
CA PRO A 71 -0.75 23.06 7.60
C PRO A 71 -0.50 22.62 9.04
N ALA A 72 0.55 21.82 9.27
CA ALA A 72 0.97 21.41 10.61
C ALA A 72 1.21 22.59 11.55
N PHE A 73 1.72 23.72 11.01
CA PHE A 73 1.97 24.95 11.79
C PHE A 73 0.87 25.99 11.64
N THR A 74 0.32 26.16 10.42
CA THR A 74 -0.67 27.23 10.16
C THR A 74 -2.07 26.92 10.70
N GLN A 75 -2.37 25.64 10.94
CA GLN A 75 -3.69 25.18 11.38
C GLN A 75 -3.63 24.27 12.62
N THR A 76 -2.56 24.39 13.42
CA THR A 76 -2.35 23.54 14.61
C THR A 76 -3.58 23.58 15.53
N ASP A 77 -4.18 22.39 15.79
CA ASP A 77 -5.36 22.23 16.66
C ASP A 77 -5.12 21.24 17.82
N GLY A 78 -3.93 20.60 17.86
CA GLY A 78 -3.58 19.58 18.85
C GLY A 78 -4.37 18.28 18.75
N VAL A 79 -5.10 18.05 17.65
CA VAL A 79 -5.95 16.87 17.45
C VAL A 79 -5.61 16.16 16.14
N ASP A 80 -5.80 16.84 15.01
CA ASP A 80 -5.55 16.30 13.66
C ASP A 80 -4.37 17.06 12.98
N TYR A 81 -4.10 18.29 13.38
CA TYR A 81 -2.99 19.12 12.91
C TYR A 81 -1.92 19.24 14.01
N VAL A 82 -0.91 18.35 13.94
CA VAL A 82 0.14 18.24 14.95
C VAL A 82 1.49 18.09 14.25
N PRO A 83 2.43 19.07 14.37
CA PRO A 83 3.76 18.95 13.80
C PRO A 83 4.49 17.73 14.34
N MET A 84 5.04 16.92 13.47
CA MET A 84 5.77 15.70 13.83
C MET A 84 7.06 15.57 13.03
N SER A 85 8.10 15.04 13.67
CA SER A 85 9.38 14.78 13.01
C SER A 85 9.25 13.87 11.78
N LYS A 86 10.08 14.10 10.79
CA LYS A 86 10.12 13.38 9.50
C LYS A 86 10.02 11.86 9.65
N GLY A 87 10.81 11.26 10.56
CA GLY A 87 10.82 9.80 10.73
C GLY A 87 9.52 9.28 11.36
N LYS A 88 8.92 10.05 12.28
CA LYS A 88 7.64 9.70 12.90
C LYS A 88 6.50 9.75 11.87
N VAL A 89 6.44 10.80 11.05
CA VAL A 89 5.41 10.91 10.00
C VAL A 89 5.56 9.81 8.96
N TYR A 90 6.79 9.49 8.54
CA TYR A 90 7.06 8.37 7.63
C TYR A 90 6.57 7.04 8.18
N LEU A 91 6.91 6.73 9.44
CA LEU A 91 6.51 5.47 10.07
C LEU A 91 4.99 5.36 10.18
N ILE A 92 4.32 6.46 10.57
CA ILE A 92 2.86 6.50 10.66
C ILE A 92 2.25 6.35 9.26
N GLN A 93 2.77 7.06 8.25
CA GLN A 93 2.29 6.92 6.87
C GLN A 93 2.43 5.48 6.38
N LEU A 94 3.61 4.85 6.57
CA LEU A 94 3.85 3.47 6.17
C LEU A 94 2.87 2.51 6.87
N LEU A 95 2.69 2.63 8.18
CA LEU A 95 1.77 1.77 8.94
C LEU A 95 0.31 2.02 8.59
N ASN A 96 -0.07 3.25 8.20
CA ASN A 96 -1.42 3.57 7.78
C ASN A 96 -1.78 2.94 6.42
N ILE A 97 -0.83 2.92 5.47
CA ILE A 97 -1.06 2.35 4.14
C ILE A 97 -0.86 0.83 4.12
N ALA A 98 0.13 0.32 4.86
CA ALA A 98 0.51 -1.09 4.90
C ALA A 98 -0.41 -1.93 5.81
N GLY A 99 -1.70 -2.02 5.48
CA GLY A 99 -2.63 -2.94 6.14
C GLY A 99 -2.47 -4.40 5.68
N VAL A 100 -3.55 -5.15 5.57
CA VAL A 100 -3.50 -6.51 4.97
C VAL A 100 -3.34 -6.47 3.44
N GLY A 101 -3.57 -5.33 2.82
CA GLY A 101 -3.53 -5.17 1.36
C GLY A 101 -2.21 -5.61 0.73
N PRO A 102 -1.04 -5.11 1.16
CA PRO A 102 0.27 -5.49 0.62
C PRO A 102 0.72 -6.89 1.04
N ILE A 103 -0.08 -7.61 1.82
CA ILE A 103 0.13 -9.01 2.18
C ILE A 103 -0.80 -9.91 1.37
N PHE A 104 -2.11 -9.76 1.54
CA PHE A 104 -3.10 -10.63 0.91
C PHE A 104 -3.22 -10.41 -0.61
N GLY A 105 -3.12 -9.15 -1.07
CA GLY A 105 -3.13 -8.83 -2.49
C GLY A 105 -2.02 -9.54 -3.27
N PRO A 106 -0.75 -9.38 -2.87
CA PRO A 106 0.39 -10.10 -3.48
C PRO A 106 0.33 -11.63 -3.36
N ILE A 107 -0.16 -12.18 -2.24
CA ILE A 107 -0.39 -13.63 -2.10
C ILE A 107 -1.42 -14.12 -3.13
N LEU A 108 -2.55 -13.43 -3.26
CA LEU A 108 -3.55 -13.73 -4.28
C LEU A 108 -3.02 -13.50 -5.70
N GLY A 109 -2.23 -12.44 -5.89
CA GLY A 109 -1.58 -12.13 -7.16
C GLY A 109 -0.51 -13.14 -7.55
N ALA A 110 0.17 -13.78 -6.59
CA ALA A 110 1.15 -14.82 -6.82
C ALA A 110 0.58 -16.04 -7.56
N LEU A 111 -0.75 -16.23 -7.55
CA LEU A 111 -1.42 -17.22 -8.39
C LEU A 111 -1.24 -16.98 -9.91
N TYR A 112 -0.91 -15.75 -10.32
CA TYR A 112 -0.53 -15.44 -11.70
C TYR A 112 0.94 -15.72 -12.01
N GLY A 113 1.71 -16.18 -11.00
CA GLY A 113 3.14 -16.41 -11.13
C GLY A 113 3.98 -15.14 -11.00
N PRO A 114 5.20 -15.14 -11.57
CA PRO A 114 6.14 -14.01 -11.48
C PRO A 114 5.64 -12.69 -12.11
N SER A 115 4.62 -12.73 -12.97
CA SER A 115 3.94 -11.53 -13.52
C SER A 115 3.46 -10.59 -12.41
N ALA A 116 3.08 -11.15 -11.24
CA ALA A 116 2.70 -10.39 -10.05
C ALA A 116 3.84 -9.50 -9.54
N MET A 117 5.07 -10.02 -9.52
CA MET A 117 6.25 -9.25 -9.07
C MET A 117 6.56 -8.10 -10.03
N LEU A 118 6.45 -8.35 -11.34
CA LEU A 118 6.64 -7.30 -12.35
C LEU A 118 5.63 -6.17 -12.17
N TRP A 119 4.36 -6.52 -11.94
CA TRP A 119 3.31 -5.53 -11.67
C TRP A 119 3.57 -4.75 -10.37
N ILE A 120 3.99 -5.42 -9.28
CA ILE A 120 4.34 -4.74 -8.03
C ILE A 120 5.44 -3.70 -8.30
N VAL A 121 6.52 -4.05 -8.99
CA VAL A 121 7.64 -3.13 -9.25
C VAL A 121 7.22 -1.96 -10.12
N ILE A 122 6.64 -2.22 -11.29
CA ILE A 122 6.26 -1.17 -12.26
C ILE A 122 5.12 -0.33 -11.70
N GLY A 123 4.08 -0.97 -11.16
CA GLY A 123 2.92 -0.30 -10.60
C GLY A 123 3.28 0.57 -9.40
N CYS A 124 4.14 0.07 -8.49
CA CYS A 124 4.60 0.82 -7.34
C CYS A 124 5.41 2.07 -7.74
N ILE A 125 6.41 1.94 -8.61
CA ILE A 125 7.28 3.06 -8.98
C ILE A 125 6.52 4.12 -9.78
N PHE A 126 5.85 3.73 -10.86
CA PHE A 126 5.29 4.65 -11.86
C PHE A 126 3.83 5.03 -11.57
N GLY A 127 3.11 4.21 -10.79
CA GLY A 127 1.73 4.45 -10.40
C GLY A 127 1.59 4.84 -8.94
N GLY A 128 1.82 3.90 -8.02
CA GLY A 128 1.52 4.05 -6.60
C GLY A 128 2.32 5.14 -5.90
N ALA A 129 3.63 5.16 -6.06
CA ALA A 129 4.47 6.15 -5.40
C ALA A 129 4.23 7.57 -5.94
N VAL A 130 3.92 7.71 -7.22
CA VAL A 130 3.48 8.98 -7.82
C VAL A 130 2.13 9.40 -7.26
N HIS A 131 1.16 8.46 -7.23
CA HIS A 131 -0.17 8.67 -6.66
C HIS A 131 -0.10 9.16 -5.21
N ASP A 132 0.67 8.47 -4.37
CA ASP A 132 0.80 8.80 -2.95
C ASP A 132 1.52 10.12 -2.72
N TYR A 133 2.58 10.37 -3.50
CA TYR A 133 3.29 11.64 -3.46
C TYR A 133 2.38 12.83 -3.79
N PHE A 134 1.60 12.74 -4.88
CA PHE A 134 0.70 13.82 -5.26
C PHE A 134 -0.49 13.95 -4.31
N SER A 135 -1.05 12.85 -3.79
CA SER A 135 -2.15 12.92 -2.82
C SER A 135 -1.72 13.62 -1.53
N GLY A 136 -0.52 13.31 -1.02
CA GLY A 136 0.05 13.96 0.15
C GLY A 136 0.43 15.42 -0.10
N MET A 137 1.21 15.69 -1.15
CA MET A 137 1.73 17.03 -1.41
C MET A 137 0.67 18.02 -1.86
N LEU A 138 -0.36 17.58 -2.60
CA LEU A 138 -1.51 18.44 -2.91
C LEU A 138 -2.30 18.75 -1.65
N SER A 139 -2.44 17.79 -0.73
CA SER A 139 -3.09 18.02 0.56
C SER A 139 -2.29 19.02 1.39
N VAL A 140 -0.95 18.90 1.47
CA VAL A 140 -0.08 19.87 2.16
C VAL A 140 -0.31 21.28 1.61
N ARG A 141 -0.32 21.46 0.28
CA ARG A 141 -0.52 22.77 -0.36
C ARG A 141 -1.93 23.32 -0.26
N ASN A 142 -2.89 22.47 0.06
CA ASN A 142 -4.29 22.87 0.20
C ASN A 142 -4.78 22.74 1.65
N GLY A 143 -3.95 23.10 2.63
CA GLY A 143 -4.37 23.19 4.03
C GLY A 143 -4.76 21.85 4.66
N GLY A 144 -4.19 20.72 4.21
CA GLY A 144 -4.54 19.40 4.74
C GLY A 144 -5.91 18.88 4.31
N GLN A 145 -6.47 19.40 3.21
CA GLN A 145 -7.77 18.98 2.69
C GLN A 145 -7.78 17.53 2.25
N SER A 146 -8.95 16.88 2.40
CA SER A 146 -9.20 15.53 1.92
C SER A 146 -9.24 15.44 0.39
N VAL A 147 -9.01 14.23 -0.13
CA VAL A 147 -8.97 13.98 -1.59
C VAL A 147 -10.26 14.36 -2.31
N PRO A 148 -11.49 14.17 -1.77
CA PRO A 148 -12.69 14.68 -2.41
C PRO A 148 -12.68 16.19 -2.63
N ASN A 149 -12.17 16.97 -1.67
CA ASN A 149 -12.06 18.41 -1.82
C ASN A 149 -11.02 18.80 -2.88
N LEU A 150 -9.88 18.09 -2.92
CA LEU A 150 -8.87 18.25 -3.97
C LEU A 150 -9.45 17.94 -5.36
N ALA A 151 -10.19 16.82 -5.49
CA ALA A 151 -10.88 16.49 -6.74
C ALA A 151 -11.89 17.58 -7.13
N GLY A 152 -12.61 18.14 -6.18
CA GLY A 152 -13.52 19.26 -6.39
C GLY A 152 -12.82 20.51 -6.91
N LYS A 153 -11.67 20.85 -6.34
CA LYS A 153 -10.87 22.02 -6.72
C LYS A 153 -10.31 21.89 -8.15
N TYR A 154 -9.78 20.73 -8.51
CA TYR A 154 -9.07 20.55 -9.78
C TYR A 154 -9.92 19.99 -10.92
N LEU A 155 -10.89 19.11 -10.63
CA LEU A 155 -11.76 18.46 -11.63
C LEU A 155 -13.20 19.00 -11.64
N GLY A 156 -13.63 19.65 -10.54
CA GLY A 156 -14.96 20.27 -10.42
C GLY A 156 -15.93 19.53 -9.52
N LYS A 157 -17.11 20.13 -9.29
CA LYS A 157 -18.10 19.69 -8.29
C LYS A 157 -18.56 18.23 -8.47
N SER A 158 -18.79 17.79 -9.70
CA SER A 158 -19.22 16.40 -9.99
C SER A 158 -18.16 15.40 -9.55
N ALA A 159 -16.87 15.68 -9.82
CA ALA A 159 -15.77 14.83 -9.38
C ALA A 159 -15.67 14.78 -7.84
N LYS A 160 -15.93 15.90 -7.14
CA LYS A 160 -15.99 15.94 -5.68
C LYS A 160 -17.05 14.98 -5.14
N HIS A 161 -18.28 15.06 -5.66
CA HIS A 161 -19.36 14.20 -5.18
C HIS A 161 -19.10 12.72 -5.47
N PHE A 162 -18.60 12.41 -6.66
CA PHE A 162 -18.23 11.06 -7.03
C PHE A 162 -17.11 10.51 -6.11
N MET A 163 -16.07 11.31 -5.87
CA MET A 163 -14.98 10.94 -4.97
C MET A 163 -15.45 10.75 -3.51
N ASN A 164 -16.37 11.61 -3.02
CA ASN A 164 -16.95 11.44 -1.68
C ASN A 164 -17.63 10.07 -1.53
N VAL A 165 -18.50 9.70 -2.49
CA VAL A 165 -19.21 8.43 -2.45
C VAL A 165 -18.23 7.24 -2.47
N PHE A 166 -17.31 7.24 -3.44
CA PHE A 166 -16.33 6.14 -3.56
C PHE A 166 -15.38 6.06 -2.36
N ALA A 167 -14.90 7.19 -1.84
CA ALA A 167 -14.02 7.21 -0.68
C ALA A 167 -14.73 6.71 0.59
N ILE A 168 -15.99 7.07 0.82
CA ILE A 168 -16.74 6.59 1.99
C ILE A 168 -17.01 5.09 1.87
N ILE A 169 -17.45 4.60 0.70
CA ILE A 169 -17.64 3.17 0.45
C ILE A 169 -16.32 2.42 0.66
N LEU A 170 -15.24 2.90 0.04
CA LEU A 170 -13.92 2.33 0.19
C LEU A 170 -13.50 2.22 1.65
N LEU A 171 -13.61 3.32 2.42
CA LEU A 171 -13.17 3.36 3.81
C LEU A 171 -13.98 2.46 4.74
N LEU A 172 -15.29 2.31 4.48
CA LEU A 172 -16.12 1.34 5.17
C LEU A 172 -15.69 -0.09 4.86
N LEU A 173 -15.47 -0.42 3.59
CA LEU A 173 -15.04 -1.76 3.18
C LEU A 173 -13.63 -2.09 3.71
N VAL A 174 -12.71 -1.11 3.68
CA VAL A 174 -11.38 -1.23 4.30
C VAL A 174 -11.50 -1.53 5.79
N GLY A 175 -12.31 -0.75 6.50
CA GLY A 175 -12.54 -0.95 7.93
C GLY A 175 -13.03 -2.37 8.25
N VAL A 176 -13.97 -2.89 7.47
CA VAL A 176 -14.50 -4.26 7.61
C VAL A 176 -13.44 -5.31 7.33
N VAL A 177 -12.69 -5.19 6.23
CA VAL A 177 -11.59 -6.12 5.88
C VAL A 177 -10.53 -6.12 6.97
N PHE A 178 -10.18 -4.94 7.51
CA PHE A 178 -9.15 -4.76 8.52
C PHE A 178 -9.60 -5.10 9.95
N ILE A 179 -10.88 -5.41 10.14
CA ILE A 179 -11.39 -6.10 11.34
C ILE A 179 -11.39 -7.62 11.12
N SER A 180 -11.96 -8.07 10.00
CA SER A 180 -12.23 -9.48 9.75
C SER A 180 -10.96 -10.31 9.56
N ALA A 181 -9.96 -9.75 8.86
CA ALA A 181 -8.70 -10.46 8.58
C ALA A 181 -7.88 -10.75 9.87
N PRO A 182 -7.55 -9.76 10.74
CA PRO A 182 -6.85 -10.05 12.00
C PRO A 182 -7.69 -10.88 12.97
N ALA A 183 -9.02 -10.69 13.03
CA ALA A 183 -9.89 -11.51 13.85
C ALA A 183 -9.82 -12.99 13.44
N GLY A 184 -9.82 -13.27 12.14
CA GLY A 184 -9.65 -14.64 11.62
C GLY A 184 -8.30 -15.26 11.98
N LEU A 185 -7.20 -14.49 11.90
CA LEU A 185 -5.87 -14.94 12.32
C LEU A 185 -5.79 -15.20 13.83
N LEU A 186 -6.36 -14.31 14.65
CA LEU A 186 -6.43 -14.48 16.09
C LEU A 186 -7.25 -15.71 16.48
N GLY A 187 -8.37 -15.95 15.81
CA GLY A 187 -9.17 -17.17 15.99
C GLY A 187 -8.37 -18.45 15.74
N LYS A 188 -7.56 -18.47 14.66
CA LYS A 188 -6.67 -19.60 14.36
C LYS A 188 -5.55 -19.79 15.38
N LEU A 189 -4.96 -18.70 15.87
CA LEU A 189 -3.88 -18.75 16.86
C LEU A 189 -4.33 -19.23 18.24
N THR A 190 -5.53 -18.83 18.66
CA THR A 190 -6.02 -19.03 20.03
C THR A 190 -7.04 -20.17 20.16
N GLY A 191 -7.69 -20.54 19.05
CA GLY A 191 -8.82 -21.45 19.03
C GLY A 191 -10.14 -20.83 19.55
N TRP A 192 -10.16 -19.53 19.86
CA TRP A 192 -11.36 -18.82 20.30
C TRP A 192 -12.24 -18.41 19.13
N ASP A 193 -13.51 -18.13 19.43
CA ASP A 193 -14.47 -17.68 18.43
C ASP A 193 -14.04 -16.34 17.80
N VAL A 194 -14.09 -16.26 16.48
CA VAL A 194 -13.68 -15.08 15.71
C VAL A 194 -14.49 -13.83 16.08
N SER A 195 -15.77 -14.01 16.45
CA SER A 195 -16.66 -12.90 16.83
C SER A 195 -16.18 -12.12 18.05
N ILE A 196 -15.48 -12.77 18.98
CA ILE A 196 -14.89 -12.13 20.16
C ILE A 196 -13.82 -11.12 19.71
N PHE A 197 -12.96 -11.53 18.77
CA PHE A 197 -11.89 -10.66 18.25
C PHE A 197 -12.45 -9.54 17.38
N VAL A 198 -13.49 -9.82 16.58
CA VAL A 198 -14.22 -8.78 15.83
C VAL A 198 -14.73 -7.71 16.80
N ALA A 199 -15.38 -8.09 17.90
CA ALA A 199 -15.90 -7.17 18.90
C ALA A 199 -14.77 -6.35 19.57
N ILE A 200 -13.66 -6.98 19.96
CA ILE A 200 -12.51 -6.30 20.60
C ILE A 200 -11.90 -5.26 19.65
N ILE A 201 -11.63 -5.63 18.40
CA ILE A 201 -11.02 -4.72 17.41
C ILE A 201 -11.97 -3.57 17.09
N PHE A 202 -13.27 -3.86 17.02
CA PHE A 202 -14.30 -2.86 16.76
C PHE A 202 -14.37 -1.81 17.87
N VAL A 203 -14.36 -2.23 19.13
CA VAL A 203 -14.31 -1.32 20.29
C VAL A 203 -13.03 -0.48 20.27
N TYR A 204 -11.88 -1.09 19.94
CA TYR A 204 -10.64 -0.35 19.79
C TYR A 204 -10.77 0.74 18.71
N TYR A 205 -11.31 0.44 17.54
CA TYR A 205 -11.50 1.43 16.47
C TYR A 205 -12.42 2.58 16.87
N LEU A 206 -13.49 2.27 17.60
CA LEU A 206 -14.40 3.29 18.12
C LEU A 206 -13.65 4.28 19.04
N ILE A 207 -12.82 3.77 19.96
CA ILE A 207 -12.01 4.58 20.85
C ILE A 207 -10.98 5.38 20.04
N ALA A 208 -10.23 4.73 19.15
CA ALA A 208 -9.18 5.33 18.36
C ALA A 208 -9.70 6.45 17.44
N THR A 209 -10.91 6.30 16.89
CA THR A 209 -11.52 7.31 16.00
C THR A 209 -11.84 8.62 16.72
N VAL A 210 -12.07 8.59 18.03
CA VAL A 210 -12.45 9.79 18.81
C VAL A 210 -11.32 10.41 19.63
N VAL A 211 -10.23 9.67 19.87
CA VAL A 211 -9.05 10.15 20.62
C VAL A 211 -8.10 10.90 19.68
N PRO A 212 -7.36 11.94 20.17
CA PRO A 212 -6.33 12.63 19.39
C PRO A 212 -5.26 11.70 18.83
N VAL A 213 -4.81 11.98 17.57
CA VAL A 213 -3.86 11.16 16.80
C VAL A 213 -2.56 10.89 17.54
N ASP A 214 -2.00 11.90 18.23
CA ASP A 214 -0.70 11.80 18.90
C ASP A 214 -0.69 10.87 20.12
N LYS A 215 -1.83 10.71 20.81
CA LYS A 215 -1.92 9.96 22.07
C LYS A 215 -1.85 8.45 21.90
N ILE A 216 -2.54 7.90 20.91
CA ILE A 216 -2.54 6.46 20.63
C ILE A 216 -1.50 6.14 19.56
N ILE A 217 -1.66 6.73 18.39
CA ILE A 217 -0.83 6.49 17.21
C ILE A 217 0.64 6.84 17.51
N GLY A 218 0.89 8.02 18.08
CA GLY A 218 2.24 8.48 18.35
C GLY A 218 3.06 7.65 19.33
N ARG A 219 2.42 6.86 20.22
CA ARG A 219 3.11 6.02 21.24
C ARG A 219 3.22 4.55 20.83
N LEU A 220 2.18 4.00 20.22
CA LEU A 220 2.14 2.57 19.88
C LEU A 220 2.82 2.26 18.54
N TYR A 221 2.81 3.19 17.59
CA TYR A 221 3.33 2.94 16.25
C TYR A 221 4.83 2.61 16.18
N PRO A 222 5.73 3.15 17.01
CA PRO A 222 7.13 2.69 17.02
C PRO A 222 7.26 1.20 17.35
N PHE A 223 6.45 0.68 18.28
CA PHE A 223 6.41 -0.75 18.59
C PHE A 223 5.82 -1.56 17.42
N PHE A 224 4.75 -1.09 16.82
CA PHE A 224 4.12 -1.74 15.66
C PHE A 224 5.06 -1.73 14.45
N GLY A 225 5.80 -0.64 14.24
CA GLY A 225 6.84 -0.57 13.22
C GLY A 225 7.96 -1.59 13.46
N ALA A 226 8.39 -1.78 14.70
CA ALA A 226 9.39 -2.79 15.03
C ALA A 226 8.88 -4.21 14.71
N LEU A 227 7.61 -4.52 14.98
CA LEU A 227 7.01 -5.80 14.60
C LEU A 227 6.89 -5.98 13.08
N LEU A 228 6.53 -4.91 12.35
CA LEU A 228 6.50 -4.93 10.88
C LEU A 228 7.89 -5.23 10.31
N PHE A 229 8.92 -4.55 10.80
CA PHE A 229 10.29 -4.80 10.37
C PHE A 229 10.77 -6.19 10.75
N PHE A 230 10.49 -6.65 11.97
CA PHE A 230 10.82 -8.02 12.39
C PHE A 230 10.15 -9.06 11.48
N MET A 231 8.86 -8.91 11.21
CA MET A 231 8.13 -9.80 10.29
C MET A 231 8.78 -9.77 8.90
N SER A 232 8.96 -8.59 8.32
CA SER A 232 9.44 -8.46 6.94
C SER A 232 10.89 -8.96 6.78
N PHE A 233 11.80 -8.48 7.62
CA PHE A 233 13.21 -8.89 7.56
C PHE A 233 13.42 -10.32 8.07
N GLY A 234 12.69 -10.73 9.12
CA GLY A 234 12.78 -12.08 9.66
C GLY A 234 12.34 -13.13 8.63
N LEU A 235 11.23 -12.91 7.95
CA LEU A 235 10.75 -13.81 6.89
C LEU A 235 11.67 -13.78 5.65
N ALA A 236 12.10 -12.58 5.23
CA ALA A 236 13.05 -12.46 4.11
C ALA A 236 14.32 -13.23 4.39
N PHE A 237 14.90 -13.06 5.57
CA PHE A 237 16.12 -13.73 5.98
C PHE A 237 15.92 -15.25 6.14
N ALA A 238 14.82 -15.67 6.76
CA ALA A 238 14.51 -17.08 6.94
C ALA A 238 14.36 -17.82 5.60
N ILE A 239 13.64 -17.24 4.62
CA ILE A 239 13.47 -17.89 3.31
C ILE A 239 14.78 -17.91 2.50
N MET A 240 15.63 -16.88 2.65
CA MET A 240 16.93 -16.84 1.99
C MET A 240 17.92 -17.88 2.55
N LEU A 241 17.78 -18.25 3.82
CA LEU A 241 18.62 -19.26 4.49
C LEU A 241 18.02 -20.67 4.44
N SER A 242 16.78 -20.80 3.99
CA SER A 242 16.11 -22.10 3.93
C SER A 242 16.75 -22.99 2.86
N SER A 243 17.08 -24.22 3.25
CA SER A 243 17.52 -25.28 2.31
C SER A 243 16.34 -25.97 1.62
N GLU A 244 15.15 -25.93 2.21
CA GLU A 244 13.95 -26.61 1.70
C GLU A 244 13.13 -25.70 0.77
N HIS A 245 13.12 -24.39 1.06
CA HIS A 245 12.31 -23.42 0.32
C HIS A 245 13.24 -22.46 -0.45
N THR A 246 13.57 -22.84 -1.67
CA THR A 246 14.40 -21.95 -2.53
C THR A 246 13.57 -20.76 -3.02
N LEU A 247 14.14 -19.57 -2.93
CA LEU A 247 13.50 -18.33 -3.34
C LEU A 247 13.25 -18.35 -4.86
N LEU A 248 11.97 -18.36 -5.27
CA LEU A 248 11.53 -18.41 -6.67
C LEU A 248 12.13 -19.59 -7.47
N PRO A 249 11.79 -20.83 -7.14
CA PRO A 249 12.33 -22.00 -7.83
C PRO A 249 11.97 -21.98 -9.32
N ASN A 250 12.98 -22.19 -10.18
CA ASN A 250 12.84 -22.35 -11.64
C ASN A 250 12.24 -21.19 -12.44
N VAL A 251 12.15 -19.96 -11.88
CA VAL A 251 11.64 -18.79 -12.59
C VAL A 251 12.61 -18.36 -13.69
N GLN A 252 12.09 -18.25 -14.91
CA GLN A 252 12.80 -17.73 -16.08
C GLN A 252 12.28 -16.32 -16.45
N ALA A 253 13.04 -15.57 -17.23
CA ALA A 253 12.62 -14.23 -17.68
C ALA A 253 11.29 -14.24 -18.44
N GLY A 254 10.99 -15.32 -19.16
CA GLY A 254 9.72 -15.48 -19.89
C GLY A 254 8.48 -15.61 -18.98
N ASP A 255 8.65 -16.13 -17.77
CA ASP A 255 7.53 -16.38 -16.85
C ASP A 255 6.92 -15.07 -16.30
N PHE A 256 7.67 -13.97 -16.33
CA PHE A 256 7.15 -12.65 -15.98
C PHE A 256 6.08 -12.11 -16.93
N PHE A 257 5.92 -12.72 -18.09
CA PHE A 257 4.94 -12.34 -19.11
C PHE A 257 3.89 -13.42 -19.38
N GLN A 258 3.88 -14.49 -18.57
CA GLN A 258 2.93 -15.61 -18.70
C GLN A 258 1.83 -15.50 -17.64
N ASN A 259 0.66 -16.03 -17.97
CA ASN A 259 -0.43 -16.26 -17.04
C ASN A 259 -0.33 -17.70 -16.52
N LEU A 260 0.03 -17.88 -15.26
CA LEU A 260 0.13 -19.20 -14.63
C LEU A 260 -1.05 -19.47 -13.68
N ASN A 261 -2.14 -18.69 -13.75
CA ASN A 261 -3.27 -18.83 -12.83
C ASN A 261 -3.98 -20.18 -13.03
N PRO A 262 -4.05 -21.04 -11.99
CA PRO A 262 -4.60 -22.39 -12.12
C PRO A 262 -6.12 -22.42 -12.32
N LYS A 263 -6.80 -21.28 -12.19
CA LYS A 263 -8.24 -21.12 -12.48
C LYS A 263 -8.50 -20.42 -13.81
N ASP A 264 -7.50 -20.33 -14.68
CA ASP A 264 -7.57 -19.63 -15.98
C ASP A 264 -8.10 -18.19 -15.90
N MET A 265 -7.99 -17.56 -14.72
CA MET A 265 -8.36 -16.16 -14.61
C MET A 265 -7.44 -15.30 -15.48
N PRO A 266 -7.98 -14.43 -16.34
CA PRO A 266 -7.16 -13.67 -17.27
C PRO A 266 -6.25 -12.70 -16.52
N LEU A 267 -4.97 -12.64 -16.93
CA LEU A 267 -4.01 -11.67 -16.35
C LEU A 267 -4.52 -10.23 -16.53
N TRP A 268 -5.02 -9.90 -17.73
CA TRP A 268 -5.68 -8.64 -18.02
C TRP A 268 -7.21 -8.77 -17.87
N PRO A 269 -7.89 -7.93 -17.09
CA PRO A 269 -7.39 -6.88 -16.20
C PRO A 269 -7.21 -7.36 -14.74
N ALA A 270 -7.45 -8.64 -14.45
CA ALA A 270 -7.69 -9.14 -13.09
C ALA A 270 -6.47 -9.02 -12.17
N LEU A 271 -5.24 -9.26 -12.65
CA LEU A 271 -4.02 -9.09 -11.86
C LEU A 271 -3.92 -7.67 -11.28
N PHE A 272 -4.22 -6.65 -12.09
CA PHE A 272 -4.09 -5.22 -11.75
C PHE A 272 -5.14 -4.76 -10.72
N ILE A 273 -6.26 -5.47 -10.62
CA ILE A 273 -7.27 -5.27 -9.57
C ILE A 273 -6.89 -6.07 -8.31
N THR A 274 -6.37 -7.29 -8.48
CA THR A 274 -6.02 -8.20 -7.38
C THR A 274 -4.90 -7.61 -6.52
N ILE A 275 -3.83 -7.11 -7.16
CA ILE A 275 -2.75 -6.41 -6.46
C ILE A 275 -2.98 -4.90 -6.57
N ALA A 276 -3.82 -4.40 -5.71
CA ALA A 276 -4.04 -2.97 -5.51
C ALA A 276 -2.97 -2.40 -4.57
N CYS A 277 -3.04 -2.74 -3.29
CA CYS A 277 -2.00 -2.37 -2.32
C CYS A 277 -0.66 -3.04 -2.68
N GLY A 278 0.42 -2.31 -2.53
CA GLY A 278 1.77 -2.72 -2.96
C GLY A 278 2.10 -2.34 -4.40
N ALA A 279 1.11 -2.03 -5.26
CA ALA A 279 1.31 -1.50 -6.60
C ALA A 279 0.73 -0.09 -6.76
N ILE A 280 -0.60 0.07 -6.62
CA ILE A 280 -1.28 1.36 -6.61
C ILE A 280 -2.61 1.24 -5.88
N SER A 281 -2.86 2.08 -4.89
CA SER A 281 -4.02 1.96 -4.00
C SER A 281 -4.70 3.31 -3.72
N GLY A 282 -5.99 3.39 -4.01
CA GLY A 282 -6.80 4.56 -3.70
C GLY A 282 -7.06 4.77 -2.20
N PHE A 283 -6.94 3.71 -1.40
CA PHE A 283 -6.98 3.84 0.05
C PHE A 283 -5.90 4.78 0.57
N HIS A 284 -4.69 4.73 -0.03
CA HIS A 284 -3.58 5.60 0.34
C HIS A 284 -3.91 7.08 0.17
N ALA A 285 -4.65 7.44 -0.89
CA ALA A 285 -5.10 8.81 -1.08
C ALA A 285 -5.97 9.32 0.07
N THR A 286 -6.70 8.43 0.75
CA THR A 286 -7.50 8.81 1.91
C THR A 286 -6.68 8.93 3.20
N GLN A 287 -5.50 8.31 3.26
CA GLN A 287 -4.59 8.35 4.41
C GLN A 287 -3.58 9.49 4.33
N SER A 288 -3.07 9.78 3.13
CA SER A 288 -2.06 10.82 2.91
C SER A 288 -2.47 12.21 3.45
N PRO A 289 -3.73 12.67 3.36
CA PRO A 289 -4.15 13.93 3.98
C PRO A 289 -4.02 13.97 5.50
N LEU A 290 -4.14 12.83 6.20
CA LEU A 290 -3.91 12.77 7.64
C LEU A 290 -2.46 13.13 7.98
N MET A 291 -1.52 12.60 7.18
CA MET A 291 -0.10 12.88 7.37
C MET A 291 0.31 14.24 6.81
N ALA A 292 -0.36 14.73 5.77
CA ALA A 292 -0.16 16.08 5.26
C ALA A 292 -0.40 17.17 6.33
N ARG A 293 -1.30 16.90 7.28
CA ARG A 293 -1.58 17.76 8.44
C ARG A 293 -0.47 17.72 9.51
N CYS A 294 0.51 16.80 9.36
CA CYS A 294 1.57 16.58 10.34
C CYS A 294 2.98 16.82 9.79
N VAL A 295 3.13 16.99 8.47
CA VAL A 295 4.43 17.23 7.82
C VAL A 295 4.92 18.64 8.12
N GLU A 296 6.14 18.76 8.66
CA GLU A 296 6.74 20.04 9.03
C GLU A 296 7.29 20.85 7.86
N ASN A 297 7.66 20.21 6.75
CA ASN A 297 8.26 20.88 5.58
C ASN A 297 8.01 20.10 4.29
N GLU A 298 7.78 20.81 3.15
CA GLU A 298 7.56 20.18 1.85
C GLU A 298 8.70 19.25 1.40
N LYS A 299 9.96 19.53 1.81
CA LYS A 299 11.12 18.65 1.51
C LYS A 299 11.01 17.24 2.10
N ASN A 300 10.16 17.05 3.09
CA ASN A 300 9.92 15.75 3.69
C ASN A 300 8.94 14.89 2.87
N GLY A 301 8.21 15.50 1.92
CA GLY A 301 7.13 14.86 1.18
C GLY A 301 7.57 13.64 0.39
N ARG A 302 8.73 13.69 -0.30
CA ARG A 302 9.25 12.53 -1.03
C ARG A 302 9.55 11.35 -0.10
N PHE A 303 10.17 11.61 1.04
CA PHE A 303 10.46 10.55 2.00
C PHE A 303 9.19 9.99 2.62
N VAL A 304 8.24 10.85 3.00
CA VAL A 304 7.01 10.46 3.71
C VAL A 304 6.05 9.73 2.77
N PHE A 305 5.73 10.30 1.62
CA PHE A 305 4.66 9.75 0.76
C PHE A 305 5.21 8.78 -0.29
N PHE A 306 6.15 9.22 -1.12
CA PHE A 306 6.77 8.36 -2.13
C PHE A 306 7.54 7.21 -1.49
N GLY A 307 8.32 7.51 -0.44
CA GLY A 307 9.15 6.53 0.25
C GLY A 307 8.32 5.48 1.01
N ALA A 308 7.20 5.86 1.64
CA ALA A 308 6.32 4.90 2.29
C ALA A 308 5.70 3.91 1.30
N MET A 309 5.30 4.38 0.11
CA MET A 309 4.78 3.51 -0.94
C MET A 309 5.84 2.53 -1.47
N ILE A 310 7.10 2.97 -1.62
CA ILE A 310 8.20 2.06 -1.97
C ILE A 310 8.43 1.02 -0.86
N GLY A 311 8.37 1.44 0.41
CA GLY A 311 8.44 0.52 1.55
C GLY A 311 7.33 -0.54 1.54
N GLU A 312 6.11 -0.13 1.24
CA GLU A 312 4.96 -1.03 1.07
C GLU A 312 5.16 -1.97 -0.13
N GLY A 313 5.67 -1.46 -1.25
CA GLY A 313 6.00 -2.27 -2.44
C GLY A 313 7.03 -3.36 -2.14
N ILE A 314 8.02 -3.09 -1.28
CA ILE A 314 9.00 -4.10 -0.84
C ILE A 314 8.31 -5.18 0.01
N ILE A 315 7.40 -4.81 0.91
CA ILE A 315 6.60 -5.76 1.70
C ILE A 315 5.74 -6.64 0.77
N ALA A 316 5.07 -6.03 -0.19
CA ALA A 316 4.25 -6.72 -1.18
C ALA A 316 5.07 -7.71 -2.02
N LEU A 317 6.24 -7.28 -2.48
CA LEU A 317 7.17 -8.13 -3.23
C LEU A 317 7.64 -9.33 -2.40
N LEU A 318 7.95 -9.10 -1.12
CA LEU A 318 8.35 -10.15 -0.19
C LEU A 318 7.25 -11.21 -0.04
N TRP A 319 6.00 -10.82 0.20
CA TRP A 319 4.90 -11.76 0.37
C TRP A 319 4.55 -12.51 -0.92
N CYS A 320 4.68 -11.86 -2.08
CA CYS A 320 4.56 -12.54 -3.37
C CYS A 320 5.65 -13.61 -3.55
N ALA A 321 6.90 -13.27 -3.23
CA ALA A 321 8.02 -14.19 -3.32
C ALA A 321 7.91 -15.34 -2.32
N ILE A 322 7.54 -15.07 -1.06
CA ILE A 322 7.29 -16.10 -0.03
C ILE A 322 6.19 -17.07 -0.49
N ALA A 323 5.07 -16.55 -0.97
CA ALA A 323 3.96 -17.37 -1.42
C ALA A 323 4.36 -18.35 -2.53
N LEU A 324 5.11 -17.89 -3.53
CA LEU A 324 5.60 -18.73 -4.62
C LEU A 324 6.67 -19.72 -4.17
N SER A 325 7.57 -19.30 -3.26
CA SER A 325 8.71 -20.10 -2.87
C SER A 325 8.36 -21.16 -1.83
N TYR A 326 7.62 -20.78 -0.79
CA TYR A 326 7.24 -21.67 0.31
C TYR A 326 6.36 -22.83 -0.16
N PHE A 327 5.44 -22.54 -1.07
CA PHE A 327 4.53 -23.55 -1.63
C PHE A 327 5.03 -24.18 -2.95
N HIS A 328 6.31 -23.99 -3.29
CA HIS A 328 6.95 -24.59 -4.49
C HIS A 328 6.24 -24.27 -5.82
N GLY A 329 5.68 -23.08 -5.96
CA GLY A 329 5.04 -22.59 -7.17
C GLY A 329 3.54 -22.38 -7.04
N VAL A 330 2.90 -22.09 -8.17
CA VAL A 330 1.50 -21.64 -8.22
C VAL A 330 0.50 -22.74 -7.83
N GLU A 331 0.74 -23.98 -8.22
CA GLU A 331 -0.15 -25.11 -7.90
C GLU A 331 -0.16 -25.43 -6.40
N GLY A 332 1.03 -25.52 -5.78
CA GLY A 332 1.16 -25.71 -4.34
C GLY A 332 0.56 -24.54 -3.55
N LEU A 333 0.78 -23.30 -4.00
CA LEU A 333 0.16 -22.12 -3.44
C LEU A 333 -1.37 -22.17 -3.49
N SER A 334 -1.94 -22.56 -4.63
CA SER A 334 -3.40 -22.66 -4.79
C SER A 334 -4.01 -23.67 -3.82
N THR A 335 -3.33 -24.80 -3.62
CA THR A 335 -3.74 -25.87 -2.70
C THR A 335 -3.60 -25.43 -1.23
N GLY A 336 -2.43 -24.93 -0.84
CA GLY A 336 -2.14 -24.51 0.54
C GLY A 336 -2.96 -23.29 0.97
N MET A 337 -3.20 -22.35 0.07
CA MET A 337 -4.07 -21.20 0.34
C MET A 337 -5.51 -21.61 0.62
N ALA A 338 -6.03 -22.66 -0.03
CA ALA A 338 -7.41 -23.14 0.10
C ALA A 338 -8.46 -22.00 0.06
N GLY A 339 -8.25 -21.01 -0.81
CA GLY A 339 -9.11 -19.84 -1.00
C GLY A 339 -8.95 -18.72 0.04
N ASN A 340 -8.12 -18.90 1.07
CA ASN A 340 -7.89 -17.89 2.11
C ASN A 340 -6.40 -17.54 2.27
N PRO A 341 -5.97 -16.32 1.90
CA PRO A 341 -4.55 -15.91 2.00
C PRO A 341 -4.01 -15.90 3.43
N ALA A 342 -4.85 -15.86 4.46
CA ALA A 342 -4.42 -15.99 5.85
C ALA A 342 -3.79 -17.36 6.16
N ASN A 343 -4.13 -18.41 5.40
CA ASN A 343 -3.49 -19.72 5.53
C ASN A 343 -2.02 -19.64 5.14
N VAL A 344 -1.72 -18.96 4.03
CA VAL A 344 -0.34 -18.73 3.56
C VAL A 344 0.48 -17.97 4.60
N VAL A 345 -0.10 -16.92 5.19
CA VAL A 345 0.57 -16.17 6.26
C VAL A 345 0.90 -17.07 7.44
N TYR A 346 -0.06 -17.85 7.89
CA TYR A 346 0.11 -18.73 9.05
C TYR A 346 1.17 -19.81 8.77
N GLU A 347 1.02 -20.55 7.69
CA GLU A 347 1.90 -21.68 7.35
C GLU A 347 3.32 -21.24 7.04
N ALA A 348 3.49 -20.21 6.19
CA ALA A 348 4.83 -19.72 5.85
C ALA A 348 5.54 -19.10 7.07
N SER A 349 4.83 -18.34 7.91
CA SER A 349 5.45 -17.73 9.09
C SER A 349 5.88 -18.77 10.12
N THR A 350 5.04 -19.77 10.40
CA THR A 350 5.37 -20.83 11.38
C THR A 350 6.38 -21.82 10.82
N GLY A 351 6.31 -22.16 9.54
CA GLY A 351 7.26 -23.05 8.89
C GLY A 351 8.66 -22.46 8.77
N LEU A 352 8.77 -21.18 8.41
CA LEU A 352 10.07 -20.51 8.23
C LEU A 352 10.73 -20.07 9.54
N LEU A 353 9.95 -19.60 10.52
CA LEU A 353 10.48 -19.00 11.76
C LEU A 353 10.23 -19.85 13.01
N GLY A 354 9.63 -21.03 12.86
CA GLY A 354 9.24 -21.88 13.98
C GLY A 354 8.12 -21.28 14.83
N ALA A 355 7.77 -21.91 15.96
CA ALA A 355 6.62 -21.52 16.76
C ALA A 355 6.70 -20.09 17.32
N VAL A 356 7.83 -19.69 17.90
CA VAL A 356 7.99 -18.36 18.53
C VAL A 356 8.15 -17.27 17.47
N GLY A 357 9.03 -17.47 16.50
CA GLY A 357 9.24 -16.50 15.43
C GLY A 357 8.01 -16.34 14.53
N GLY A 358 7.32 -17.45 14.22
CA GLY A 358 6.06 -17.44 13.49
C GLY A 358 4.97 -16.67 14.23
N PHE A 359 4.82 -16.90 15.54
CA PHE A 359 3.87 -16.14 16.37
C PHE A 359 4.15 -14.63 16.30
N MET A 360 5.43 -14.21 16.45
CA MET A 360 5.81 -12.80 16.36
C MET A 360 5.53 -12.21 14.96
N ALA A 361 5.79 -12.98 13.88
CA ALA A 361 5.49 -12.55 12.52
C ALA A 361 3.99 -12.39 12.29
N ILE A 362 3.18 -13.34 12.75
CA ILE A 362 1.72 -13.28 12.65
C ILE A 362 1.15 -12.10 13.45
N LEU A 363 1.70 -11.80 14.64
CA LEU A 363 1.34 -10.58 15.37
C LEU A 363 1.61 -9.32 14.55
N GLY A 364 2.73 -9.25 13.82
CA GLY A 364 3.00 -8.16 12.90
C GLY A 364 1.91 -8.01 11.83
N VAL A 365 1.49 -9.12 11.22
CA VAL A 365 0.39 -9.12 10.23
C VAL A 365 -0.96 -8.73 10.83
N ILE A 366 -1.22 -9.09 12.08
CA ILE A 366 -2.47 -8.73 12.79
C ILE A 366 -2.50 -7.23 13.11
N ILE A 367 -1.37 -6.67 13.56
CA ILE A 367 -1.29 -5.28 14.01
C ILE A 367 -1.43 -4.29 12.85
N LEU A 368 -0.87 -4.60 11.68
CA LEU A 368 -0.93 -3.73 10.51
C LEU A 368 -2.37 -3.32 10.13
N PRO A 369 -3.31 -4.24 9.89
CA PRO A 369 -4.68 -3.85 9.58
C PRO A 369 -5.39 -3.17 10.74
N ILE A 370 -5.03 -3.48 12.00
CA ILE A 370 -5.61 -2.80 13.15
C ILE A 370 -5.25 -1.31 13.15
N THR A 371 -4.01 -0.96 12.85
CA THR A 371 -3.58 0.44 12.74
C THR A 371 -4.20 1.15 11.55
N SER A 372 -4.25 0.49 10.40
CA SER A 372 -4.83 1.06 9.18
C SER A 372 -6.35 1.21 9.26
N GLY A 373 -7.04 0.30 9.97
CA GLY A 373 -8.49 0.34 10.11
C GLY A 373 -8.98 1.48 10.99
N ASP A 374 -8.27 1.80 12.08
CA ASP A 374 -8.64 2.95 12.91
C ASP A 374 -8.54 4.26 12.13
N THR A 375 -7.49 4.41 11.31
CA THR A 375 -7.33 5.58 10.45
C THR A 375 -8.30 5.59 9.27
N ALA A 376 -8.78 4.43 8.80
CA ALA A 376 -9.82 4.34 7.78
C ALA A 376 -11.16 4.95 8.30
N PHE A 377 -11.63 4.53 9.47
CA PHE A 377 -12.83 5.11 10.08
C PHE A 377 -12.66 6.59 10.44
N ARG A 378 -11.45 6.99 10.87
CA ARG A 378 -11.12 8.41 11.10
C ARG A 378 -11.20 9.21 9.80
N SER A 379 -10.63 8.73 8.71
CA SER A 379 -10.70 9.36 7.39
C SER A 379 -12.13 9.48 6.89
N ALA A 380 -12.94 8.42 7.02
CA ALA A 380 -14.36 8.45 6.65
C ALA A 380 -15.12 9.52 7.45
N ARG A 381 -14.89 9.59 8.76
CA ARG A 381 -15.48 10.63 9.62
C ARG A 381 -15.07 12.04 9.18
N LEU A 382 -13.79 12.25 8.85
CA LEU A 382 -13.30 13.56 8.43
C LEU A 382 -13.85 13.97 7.05
N ILE A 383 -13.96 13.03 6.09
CA ILE A 383 -14.59 13.29 4.79
C ILE A 383 -16.06 13.69 4.95
N LEU A 384 -16.80 12.99 5.82
CA LEU A 384 -18.20 13.36 6.12
C LEU A 384 -18.28 14.72 6.84
N ALA A 385 -17.35 15.00 7.75
CA ALA A 385 -17.27 16.26 8.46
C ALA A 385 -17.04 17.43 7.50
N GLU A 386 -16.13 17.28 6.54
CA GLU A 386 -15.90 18.26 5.48
C GLU A 386 -17.11 18.40 4.55
N PHE A 387 -17.78 17.28 4.21
CA PHE A 387 -19.00 17.31 3.37
C PHE A 387 -20.15 18.07 4.03
N PHE A 388 -20.36 17.87 5.34
CA PHE A 388 -21.41 18.53 6.12
C PHE A 388 -20.97 19.87 6.76
N ASN A 389 -19.75 20.34 6.50
CA ASN A 389 -19.14 21.52 7.14
C ASN A 389 -19.22 21.49 8.68
N MET A 390 -18.97 20.32 9.29
CA MET A 390 -19.13 20.08 10.71
C MET A 390 -17.76 20.13 11.44
N PRO A 391 -17.50 21.14 12.31
CA PRO A 391 -16.25 21.20 13.08
C PRO A 391 -16.04 19.96 13.96
N GLN A 392 -14.81 19.42 14.00
CA GLN A 392 -14.48 18.16 14.66
C GLN A 392 -13.74 18.30 16.00
N VAL A 393 -13.63 19.51 16.56
CA VAL A 393 -12.98 19.72 17.84
C VAL A 393 -13.79 19.10 18.98
N ALA A 394 -15.11 19.27 18.99
CA ALA A 394 -15.99 18.78 20.04
C ALA A 394 -16.28 17.27 19.91
N LEU A 395 -16.11 16.51 21.00
CA LEU A 395 -16.37 15.07 21.04
C LEU A 395 -17.78 14.65 20.56
N PRO A 396 -18.90 15.30 20.97
CA PRO A 396 -20.22 14.93 20.48
C PRO A 396 -20.34 14.99 18.95
N LYS A 397 -19.74 15.98 18.30
CA LYS A 397 -19.75 16.14 16.84
C LYS A 397 -18.97 15.03 16.14
N ARG A 398 -17.90 14.51 16.75
CA ARG A 398 -17.18 13.33 16.25
C ARG A 398 -18.07 12.09 16.33
N LEU A 399 -18.74 11.88 17.46
CA LEU A 399 -19.59 10.69 17.70
C LEU A 399 -20.80 10.65 16.75
N VAL A 400 -21.43 11.78 16.47
CA VAL A 400 -22.58 11.85 15.54
C VAL A 400 -22.23 11.30 14.16
N LEU A 401 -21.00 11.53 13.67
CA LEU A 401 -20.55 10.99 12.40
C LEU A 401 -19.93 9.58 12.51
N ALA A 402 -19.27 9.28 13.62
CA ALA A 402 -18.59 8.00 13.81
C ALA A 402 -19.60 6.85 14.05
N ILE A 403 -20.62 7.04 14.90
CA ILE A 403 -21.56 5.98 15.24
C ILE A 403 -22.25 5.36 14.03
N PRO A 404 -22.84 6.11 13.08
CA PRO A 404 -23.43 5.53 11.88
C PRO A 404 -22.44 4.72 11.04
N LEU A 405 -21.18 5.21 10.88
CA LEU A 405 -20.12 4.49 10.18
C LEU A 405 -19.82 3.14 10.84
N PHE A 406 -19.74 3.12 12.18
CA PHE A 406 -19.51 1.90 12.94
C PHE A 406 -20.68 0.94 12.88
N VAL A 407 -21.92 1.42 12.93
CA VAL A 407 -23.12 0.57 12.77
C VAL A 407 -23.11 -0.11 11.41
N ILE A 408 -22.88 0.66 10.32
CA ILE A 408 -22.81 0.10 8.96
C ILE A 408 -21.63 -0.87 8.86
N GLY A 409 -20.46 -0.50 9.37
CA GLY A 409 -19.29 -1.39 9.39
C GLY A 409 -19.57 -2.70 10.13
N GLY A 410 -20.23 -2.65 11.29
CA GLY A 410 -20.61 -3.84 12.05
C GLY A 410 -21.58 -4.76 11.28
N LEU A 411 -22.55 -4.19 10.58
CA LEU A 411 -23.46 -4.99 9.72
C LEU A 411 -22.70 -5.64 8.57
N LEU A 412 -21.75 -4.94 7.97
CA LEU A 412 -20.93 -5.46 6.86
C LEU A 412 -19.98 -6.58 7.28
N THR A 413 -19.57 -6.69 8.56
CA THR A 413 -18.76 -7.84 9.03
C THR A 413 -19.49 -9.18 8.96
N GLN A 414 -20.82 -9.18 8.79
CA GLN A 414 -21.64 -10.39 8.62
C GLN A 414 -21.67 -10.88 7.16
N VAL A 415 -21.17 -10.07 6.22
CA VAL A 415 -21.10 -10.43 4.79
C VAL A 415 -19.83 -11.27 4.55
N ASP A 416 -19.92 -12.22 3.60
CA ASP A 416 -18.77 -13.06 3.22
C ASP A 416 -17.55 -12.22 2.85
N PHE A 417 -16.38 -12.61 3.39
CA PHE A 417 -15.13 -11.89 3.20
C PHE A 417 -14.72 -11.75 1.73
N GLY A 418 -14.93 -12.78 0.92
CA GLY A 418 -14.57 -12.75 -0.51
C GLY A 418 -15.46 -11.78 -1.31
N VAL A 419 -16.71 -11.58 -0.88
CA VAL A 419 -17.59 -10.56 -1.45
C VAL A 419 -17.07 -9.17 -1.09
N ILE A 420 -16.82 -8.91 0.18
CA ILE A 420 -16.27 -7.63 0.66
C ILE A 420 -14.95 -7.30 -0.03
N TRP A 421 -14.05 -8.28 -0.15
CA TRP A 421 -12.74 -8.11 -0.80
C TRP A 421 -12.85 -7.68 -2.27
N ARG A 422 -13.81 -8.23 -3.01
CA ARG A 422 -14.02 -7.86 -4.43
C ARG A 422 -14.50 -6.42 -4.57
N TYR A 423 -15.51 -6.02 -3.78
CA TYR A 423 -16.00 -4.63 -3.78
C TYR A 423 -14.94 -3.64 -3.31
N PHE A 424 -14.16 -4.02 -2.27
CA PHE A 424 -13.00 -3.27 -1.81
C PHE A 424 -11.99 -3.03 -2.94
N GLY A 425 -11.61 -4.07 -3.69
CA GLY A 425 -10.65 -3.95 -4.80
C GLY A 425 -11.10 -2.93 -5.86
N VAL A 426 -12.37 -3.00 -6.27
CA VAL A 426 -12.91 -2.06 -7.28
C VAL A 426 -13.01 -0.63 -6.75
N ALA A 427 -13.55 -0.43 -5.55
CA ALA A 427 -13.66 0.91 -4.95
C ALA A 427 -12.28 1.52 -4.73
N ASN A 428 -11.31 0.70 -4.33
CA ASN A 428 -9.92 1.10 -4.15
C ASN A 428 -9.30 1.63 -5.44
N GLN A 429 -9.40 0.87 -6.53
CA GLN A 429 -8.82 1.28 -7.81
C GLN A 429 -9.57 2.47 -8.45
N ALA A 430 -10.89 2.56 -8.31
CA ALA A 430 -11.65 3.72 -8.77
C ALA A 430 -11.22 5.02 -8.05
N THR A 431 -10.95 4.94 -6.74
CA THR A 431 -10.44 6.07 -5.96
C THR A 431 -9.03 6.47 -6.41
N ALA A 432 -8.14 5.49 -6.67
CA ALA A 432 -6.79 5.74 -7.19
C ALA A 432 -6.83 6.47 -8.54
N VAL A 433 -7.68 6.02 -9.45
CA VAL A 433 -7.88 6.65 -10.77
C VAL A 433 -8.26 8.12 -10.63
N LEU A 434 -9.26 8.42 -9.78
CA LEU A 434 -9.70 9.80 -9.57
C LEU A 434 -8.61 10.70 -8.99
N MET A 435 -7.80 10.18 -8.06
CA MET A 435 -6.68 10.92 -7.51
C MET A 435 -5.59 11.20 -8.55
N LEU A 436 -5.25 10.23 -9.39
CA LEU A 436 -4.30 10.42 -10.50
C LEU A 436 -4.79 11.47 -11.50
N TRP A 437 -6.08 11.47 -11.86
CA TRP A 437 -6.66 12.52 -12.71
C TRP A 437 -6.65 13.89 -12.02
N THR A 438 -6.86 13.95 -10.71
CA THR A 438 -6.74 15.18 -9.91
C THR A 438 -5.32 15.74 -9.98
N ALA A 439 -4.31 14.88 -9.80
CA ALA A 439 -2.90 15.25 -9.93
C ALA A 439 -2.54 15.69 -11.36
N SER A 440 -3.10 15.02 -12.38
CA SER A 440 -2.91 15.39 -13.78
C SER A 440 -3.49 16.77 -14.07
N ALA A 441 -4.69 17.08 -13.56
CA ALA A 441 -5.30 18.39 -13.68
C ALA A 441 -4.47 19.49 -13.00
N TYR A 442 -3.93 19.22 -11.81
CA TYR A 442 -3.01 20.13 -11.12
C TYR A 442 -1.79 20.45 -11.98
N LEU A 443 -1.08 19.42 -12.47
CA LEU A 443 0.13 19.61 -13.28
C LEU A 443 -0.14 20.35 -14.59
N LEU A 444 -1.27 20.06 -15.26
CA LEU A 444 -1.71 20.76 -16.46
C LEU A 444 -1.95 22.26 -16.21
N ARG A 445 -2.61 22.62 -15.09
CA ARG A 445 -2.89 24.03 -14.73
C ARG A 445 -1.61 24.81 -14.44
N HIS A 446 -0.59 24.14 -13.90
CA HIS A 446 0.69 24.75 -13.59
C HIS A 446 1.73 24.62 -14.73
N ASN A 447 1.31 24.21 -15.94
CA ASN A 447 2.17 23.99 -17.10
C ASN A 447 3.37 23.07 -16.82
N LYS A 448 3.16 22.06 -15.95
CA LYS A 448 4.19 21.07 -15.57
C LYS A 448 4.00 19.77 -16.34
N LEU A 449 5.01 18.89 -16.31
CA LEU A 449 4.99 17.59 -16.99
C LEU A 449 3.92 16.67 -16.40
N HIS A 450 2.69 16.75 -16.90
CA HIS A 450 1.55 16.00 -16.39
C HIS A 450 1.56 14.50 -16.74
N TRP A 451 2.35 14.09 -17.74
CA TRP A 451 2.40 12.70 -18.20
C TRP A 451 2.81 11.72 -17.11
N ILE A 452 3.56 12.15 -16.10
CA ILE A 452 3.95 11.32 -14.95
C ILE A 452 2.75 10.82 -14.13
N THR A 453 1.63 11.52 -14.14
CA THR A 453 0.37 11.13 -13.51
C THR A 453 -0.68 10.70 -14.53
N THR A 454 -0.66 11.28 -15.73
CA THR A 454 -1.65 11.00 -16.78
C THR A 454 -1.49 9.59 -17.35
N ILE A 455 -0.26 9.10 -17.59
CA ILE A 455 -0.05 7.74 -18.11
C ILE A 455 -0.59 6.69 -17.12
N PRO A 456 -0.20 6.67 -15.83
CA PRO A 456 -0.79 5.73 -14.89
C PRO A 456 -2.30 5.92 -14.69
N ALA A 457 -2.83 7.16 -14.78
CA ALA A 457 -4.28 7.40 -14.77
C ALA A 457 -4.98 6.74 -15.95
N MET A 458 -4.43 6.89 -17.16
CA MET A 458 -4.96 6.25 -18.37
C MET A 458 -4.95 4.72 -18.25
N PHE A 459 -3.82 4.15 -17.84
CA PHE A 459 -3.69 2.71 -17.67
C PHE A 459 -4.72 2.17 -16.67
N MET A 460 -4.79 2.75 -15.47
CA MET A 460 -5.70 2.29 -14.43
C MET A 460 -7.17 2.56 -14.75
N THR A 461 -7.49 3.62 -15.49
CA THR A 461 -8.86 3.85 -15.99
C THR A 461 -9.28 2.72 -16.92
N THR A 462 -8.41 2.34 -17.87
CA THR A 462 -8.67 1.23 -18.78
C THR A 462 -8.85 -0.08 -18.01
N VAL A 463 -7.99 -0.37 -17.03
CA VAL A 463 -8.09 -1.56 -16.17
C VAL A 463 -9.44 -1.60 -15.45
N VAL A 464 -9.83 -0.53 -14.75
CA VAL A 464 -11.06 -0.48 -13.95
C VAL A 464 -12.30 -0.62 -14.80
N ILE A 465 -12.38 0.11 -15.92
CA ILE A 465 -13.54 0.04 -16.82
C ILE A 465 -13.63 -1.33 -17.48
N THR A 466 -12.51 -1.88 -17.96
CA THR A 466 -12.48 -3.23 -18.54
C THR A 466 -12.95 -4.26 -17.52
N PHE A 467 -12.45 -4.19 -16.29
CA PHE A 467 -12.84 -5.13 -15.23
C PHE A 467 -14.33 -5.03 -14.90
N LEU A 468 -14.86 -3.82 -14.72
CA LEU A 468 -16.27 -3.60 -14.43
C LEU A 468 -17.18 -4.10 -15.56
N LEU A 469 -16.81 -3.87 -16.82
CA LEU A 469 -17.62 -4.31 -17.95
C LEU A 469 -17.54 -5.84 -18.17
N ASN A 470 -16.37 -6.44 -17.94
CA ASN A 470 -16.15 -7.88 -18.14
C ASN A 470 -16.66 -8.74 -16.99
N SER A 471 -16.62 -8.24 -15.74
CA SER A 471 -17.04 -9.03 -14.57
C SER A 471 -18.52 -9.38 -14.60
N ALA A 472 -18.84 -10.66 -14.56
CA ALA A 472 -20.22 -11.15 -14.48
C ALA A 472 -20.87 -10.92 -13.11
N THR A 473 -20.05 -10.74 -12.06
CA THR A 473 -20.54 -10.58 -10.68
C THR A 473 -20.64 -9.12 -10.20
N LEU A 474 -19.77 -8.25 -10.74
CA LEU A 474 -19.70 -6.84 -10.34
C LEU A 474 -20.11 -5.88 -11.46
N GLY A 475 -20.33 -6.37 -12.66
CA GLY A 475 -20.58 -5.56 -13.83
C GLY A 475 -21.49 -6.19 -14.86
N ALA A 476 -21.22 -5.91 -16.14
CA ALA A 476 -22.13 -6.24 -17.23
C ALA A 476 -21.89 -7.63 -17.87
N GLY A 477 -20.81 -8.35 -17.51
CA GLY A 477 -20.46 -9.65 -18.08
C GLY A 477 -20.15 -9.62 -19.58
N LEU A 478 -19.67 -8.50 -20.11
CA LEU A 478 -19.38 -8.33 -21.53
C LEU A 478 -18.10 -9.09 -21.94
N PRO A 479 -17.99 -9.47 -23.23
CA PRO A 479 -16.77 -10.07 -23.76
C PRO A 479 -15.53 -9.22 -23.50
N MET A 480 -14.39 -9.85 -23.19
CA MET A 480 -13.13 -9.18 -22.83
C MET A 480 -12.70 -8.13 -23.86
N THR A 481 -12.75 -8.49 -25.15
CA THR A 481 -12.36 -7.57 -26.24
C THR A 481 -13.22 -6.30 -26.23
N LEU A 482 -14.55 -6.44 -26.12
CA LEU A 482 -15.47 -5.31 -26.09
C LEU A 482 -15.23 -4.43 -24.84
N SER A 483 -15.04 -5.06 -23.69
CA SER A 483 -14.75 -4.39 -22.44
C SER A 483 -13.45 -3.60 -22.50
N THR A 484 -12.40 -4.16 -23.11
CA THR A 484 -11.09 -3.50 -23.27
C THR A 484 -11.18 -2.32 -24.26
N ILE A 485 -11.90 -2.49 -25.38
CA ILE A 485 -12.12 -1.39 -26.33
C ILE A 485 -12.89 -0.25 -25.64
N ALA A 486 -13.97 -0.56 -24.93
CA ALA A 486 -14.76 0.44 -24.21
C ALA A 486 -13.92 1.15 -23.13
N GLY A 487 -13.10 0.41 -22.37
CA GLY A 487 -12.16 0.98 -21.40
C GLY A 487 -11.15 1.94 -22.04
N THR A 488 -10.55 1.53 -23.16
CA THR A 488 -9.58 2.34 -23.90
C THR A 488 -10.21 3.61 -24.48
N VAL A 489 -11.37 3.49 -25.13
CA VAL A 489 -12.10 4.65 -25.68
C VAL A 489 -12.49 5.62 -24.57
N SER A 490 -13.04 5.13 -23.46
CA SER A 490 -13.40 5.95 -22.31
C SER A 490 -12.19 6.71 -21.76
N THR A 491 -11.05 6.05 -21.67
CA THR A 491 -9.80 6.65 -21.21
C THR A 491 -9.32 7.78 -22.14
N LEU A 492 -9.35 7.56 -23.45
CA LEU A 492 -8.99 8.58 -24.45
C LEU A 492 -9.92 9.79 -24.39
N VAL A 493 -11.23 9.56 -24.24
CA VAL A 493 -12.22 10.62 -24.07
C VAL A 493 -11.96 11.43 -22.79
N ILE A 494 -11.74 10.76 -21.65
CA ILE A 494 -11.43 11.43 -20.39
C ILE A 494 -10.15 12.26 -20.51
N THR A 495 -9.11 11.72 -21.13
CA THR A 495 -7.83 12.42 -21.35
C THR A 495 -8.04 13.67 -22.21
N GLY A 496 -8.74 13.54 -23.33
CA GLY A 496 -9.06 14.68 -24.23
C GLY A 496 -9.86 15.77 -23.54
N LEU A 497 -10.91 15.37 -22.80
CA LEU A 497 -11.74 16.31 -22.03
C LEU A 497 -10.94 17.02 -20.95
N LEU A 498 -10.03 16.31 -20.25
CA LEU A 498 -9.16 16.91 -19.23
C LEU A 498 -8.28 17.98 -19.85
N ILE A 499 -7.57 17.63 -20.93
CA ILE A 499 -6.63 18.56 -21.60
C ILE A 499 -7.40 19.79 -22.08
N VAL A 500 -8.54 19.62 -22.77
CA VAL A 500 -9.33 20.75 -23.32
C VAL A 500 -9.89 21.64 -22.21
N LYS A 501 -10.44 21.04 -21.15
CA LYS A 501 -11.05 21.81 -20.04
C LYS A 501 -10.00 22.49 -19.15
N THR A 502 -8.78 22.01 -19.12
CA THR A 502 -7.75 22.49 -18.20
C THR A 502 -6.78 23.46 -18.88
N LYS A 503 -6.54 23.30 -20.19
CA LYS A 503 -5.67 24.18 -20.98
C LYS A 503 -6.26 25.60 -21.00
N GLY A 504 -5.50 26.58 -20.50
CA GLY A 504 -5.92 27.99 -20.47
C GLY A 504 -6.68 28.44 -19.20
N LYS A 505 -6.94 27.55 -18.24
CA LYS A 505 -7.33 27.96 -16.89
C LYS A 505 -6.03 28.20 -16.13
N GLY A 506 -5.68 29.48 -15.92
CA GLY A 506 -4.54 29.88 -15.12
C GLY A 506 -4.56 29.33 -13.69
N GLU A 507 -3.52 29.62 -12.92
CA GLU A 507 -3.43 29.24 -11.51
C GLU A 507 -4.74 29.54 -10.78
N VAL A 508 -5.22 28.56 -10.04
CA VAL A 508 -6.32 28.79 -9.08
C VAL A 508 -5.69 29.53 -7.91
N ASP A 509 -6.07 30.80 -7.73
CA ASP A 509 -5.48 31.84 -6.88
C ASP A 509 -5.14 31.50 -5.41
N SER A 510 -5.12 30.27 -4.99
CA SER A 510 -4.84 29.90 -3.60
C SER A 510 -3.40 29.44 -3.31
N ASP A 511 -2.54 29.34 -4.34
CA ASP A 511 -1.11 29.13 -4.10
C ASP A 511 -0.39 30.44 -3.72
N SER A 512 -1.08 31.59 -3.86
CA SER A 512 -0.59 32.95 -3.58
C SER A 512 -1.02 33.54 -2.24
N GLU A 513 -1.96 32.91 -1.51
CA GLU A 513 -2.55 33.50 -0.28
C GLU A 513 -1.96 32.99 1.05
N LEU A 514 -0.88 32.24 1.03
CA LEU A 514 -0.09 32.08 2.26
C LEU A 514 1.04 33.13 2.24
N PRO A 515 1.12 34.02 3.24
CA PRO A 515 2.11 35.10 3.24
C PRO A 515 3.52 34.54 3.09
N ASP A 516 4.26 35.11 2.13
CA ASP A 516 5.69 34.85 1.96
C ASP A 516 6.54 35.52 3.04
N GLU A 517 5.97 35.91 4.19
CA GLU A 517 6.75 36.61 5.23
C GLU A 517 6.25 36.36 6.66
N ALA A 518 7.11 35.81 7.49
CA ALA A 518 7.66 36.45 8.71
C ALA A 518 8.92 35.71 9.18
#